data_66af244fda4979f640be059c055ad3c8
#
_entry.id   66af244fda4979f640be059c055ad3c8
#
_cell.length_a   1.000
_cell.length_b   1.000
_cell.length_c   1.000
_cell.angle_alpha   90.00
_cell.angle_beta   90.00
_cell.angle_gamma   90.00
#
_symmetry.space_group_name_H-M   'P 1'
#
loop_
_entity.id
_entity.type
_entity.pdbx_description
1 polymer ?
#
loop_
_entity_poly.entity_id
_entity_poly.type
_entity_poly.pdbx_seq_one_letter_code
_entity_poly.pdbx_strand_id
1 'polypeptide(L)'
;MIHQYKMFNQNIVLDICSGSIHVVDEIAYDMIAEFLDKDKNTLVLEMKDKYPSVETSELEECYDQILELKEQGRLFSEDTYEPMAGQLKAKTSGVIKALCLHIAHTCNLNCSYCFASQGKYHGDRALMSFETGKRALDFLVENSGTRRNLEVDFFGGEPLMNFDVVKQLVEYARSIEKEAGKNFRFTLTTNGMLIDDDVIEFANKEMSNVVLSLDGRKEIHDRYRVDYSGKGSFDTIVPKFQKLVKAREGKNYYMRGTFTHANPDFLKDVQQMLGLGFRELSMEPVVAKSDDPAALTEADREVVKKQ
;
A
#
# COMPACT_ATOMS: atom_id res chain seq x y z
N MET A 1 19.63 15.40 -2.38
CA MET A 1 19.94 13.93 -2.44
C MET A 1 19.35 13.37 -3.70
N ILE A 2 20.14 12.64 -4.50
CA ILE A 2 19.72 12.05 -5.77
C ILE A 2 19.57 10.53 -5.60
N HIS A 3 18.51 9.96 -6.15
CA HIS A 3 18.30 8.52 -6.26
C HIS A 3 18.17 8.14 -7.73
N GLN A 4 19.10 7.29 -8.21
CA GLN A 4 19.14 6.82 -9.60
C GLN A 4 18.78 5.35 -9.67
N TYR A 5 17.90 4.98 -10.61
CA TYR A 5 17.50 3.58 -10.83
C TYR A 5 17.01 3.37 -12.27
N LYS A 6 16.97 2.11 -12.68
CA LYS A 6 16.46 1.73 -14.01
C LYS A 6 15.15 0.97 -13.86
N MET A 7 14.13 1.36 -14.61
CA MET A 7 12.83 0.70 -14.63
C MET A 7 12.18 0.86 -16.02
N PHE A 8 11.53 -0.20 -16.51
CA PHE A 8 10.90 -0.22 -17.85
C PHE A 8 11.84 0.20 -19.00
N ASN A 9 13.10 -0.22 -18.94
CA ASN A 9 14.17 0.16 -19.89
C ASN A 9 14.45 1.67 -19.94
N GLN A 10 14.12 2.41 -18.90
CA GLN A 10 14.40 3.83 -18.78
C GLN A 10 15.34 4.10 -17.61
N ASN A 11 16.21 5.08 -17.76
CA ASN A 11 17.05 5.58 -16.69
C ASN A 11 16.30 6.70 -15.99
N ILE A 12 16.02 6.50 -14.70
CA ILE A 12 15.22 7.43 -13.88
C ILE A 12 16.12 8.05 -12.83
N VAL A 13 16.04 9.37 -12.71
CA VAL A 13 16.72 10.17 -11.70
C VAL A 13 15.68 10.91 -10.89
N LEU A 14 15.63 10.63 -9.59
CA LEU A 14 14.75 11.28 -8.63
C LEU A 14 15.58 12.23 -7.76
N ASP A 15 15.27 13.51 -7.78
CA ASP A 15 15.75 14.44 -6.76
C ASP A 15 14.77 14.43 -5.57
N ILE A 16 15.21 13.82 -4.48
CA ILE A 16 14.36 13.57 -3.30
C ILE A 16 13.89 14.87 -2.66
N CYS A 17 14.71 15.90 -2.65
CA CYS A 17 14.41 17.15 -1.96
C CYS A 17 13.44 18.04 -2.74
N SER A 18 13.56 18.12 -4.06
CA SER A 18 12.61 18.86 -4.91
C SER A 18 11.39 18.01 -5.31
N GLY A 19 11.51 16.67 -5.25
CA GLY A 19 10.51 15.73 -5.80
C GLY A 19 10.51 15.66 -7.33
N SER A 20 11.49 16.24 -8.01
CA SER A 20 11.60 16.20 -9.47
C SER A 20 12.04 14.82 -9.95
N ILE A 21 11.40 14.33 -10.99
CA ILE A 21 11.73 13.06 -11.64
C ILE A 21 12.14 13.35 -13.08
N HIS A 22 13.31 12.84 -13.46
CA HIS A 22 13.85 12.97 -14.81
C HIS A 22 14.02 11.59 -15.43
N VAL A 23 13.62 11.45 -16.69
CA VAL A 23 13.96 10.31 -17.53
C VAL A 23 15.08 10.77 -18.46
N VAL A 24 16.22 10.10 -18.39
CA VAL A 24 17.45 10.53 -19.07
C VAL A 24 18.06 9.39 -19.89
N ASP A 25 18.92 9.73 -20.82
CA ASP A 25 19.74 8.75 -21.55
C ASP A 25 20.88 8.19 -20.67
N GLU A 26 21.65 7.25 -21.22
CA GLU A 26 22.75 6.62 -20.49
C GLU A 26 23.88 7.62 -20.16
N ILE A 27 24.12 8.59 -21.03
CA ILE A 27 25.20 9.58 -20.86
C ILE A 27 24.88 10.51 -19.69
N ALA A 28 23.68 11.09 -19.70
CA ALA A 28 23.23 11.95 -18.62
C ALA A 28 23.08 11.18 -17.28
N TYR A 29 22.65 9.92 -17.34
CA TYR A 29 22.57 9.06 -16.16
C TYR A 29 23.91 8.84 -15.49
N ASP A 30 24.94 8.50 -16.28
CA ASP A 30 26.30 8.31 -15.77
C ASP A 30 26.95 9.64 -15.33
N MET A 31 26.73 10.71 -16.10
CA MET A 31 27.26 12.04 -15.77
C MET A 31 26.68 12.59 -14.46
N ILE A 32 25.38 12.41 -14.21
CA ILE A 32 24.71 12.83 -12.98
C ILE A 32 25.30 12.11 -11.76
N ALA A 33 25.69 10.84 -11.89
CA ALA A 33 26.25 10.04 -10.81
C ALA A 33 27.52 10.67 -10.20
N GLU A 34 28.31 11.37 -11.00
CA GLU A 34 29.61 11.91 -10.63
C GLU A 34 29.68 13.46 -10.68
N PHE A 35 28.55 14.10 -11.01
CA PHE A 35 28.49 15.54 -11.29
C PHE A 35 28.97 16.45 -10.15
N LEU A 36 28.72 16.06 -8.88
CA LEU A 36 29.11 16.87 -7.72
C LEU A 36 30.57 16.66 -7.34
N ASP A 37 31.18 15.57 -7.75
CA ASP A 37 32.51 15.16 -7.31
C ASP A 37 33.62 15.63 -8.26
N LYS A 38 33.26 16.06 -9.49
CA LYS A 38 34.21 16.40 -10.56
C LYS A 38 33.88 17.71 -11.24
N ASP A 39 34.91 18.42 -11.70
CA ASP A 39 34.72 19.59 -12.55
C ASP A 39 34.35 19.19 -13.99
N LYS A 40 33.83 20.17 -14.76
CA LYS A 40 33.33 19.96 -16.12
C LYS A 40 34.36 19.29 -17.03
N ASN A 41 35.61 19.76 -16.99
CA ASN A 41 36.63 19.26 -17.92
C ASN A 41 36.99 17.79 -17.62
N THR A 42 37.15 17.47 -16.34
CA THR A 42 37.44 16.11 -15.89
C THR A 42 36.29 15.18 -16.25
N LEU A 43 35.05 15.55 -15.94
CA LEU A 43 33.88 14.71 -16.18
C LEU A 43 33.63 14.50 -17.68
N VAL A 44 33.77 15.55 -18.53
CA VAL A 44 33.62 15.44 -19.98
C VAL A 44 34.70 14.53 -20.57
N LEU A 45 35.96 14.59 -20.10
CA LEU A 45 37.03 13.69 -20.54
C LEU A 45 36.74 12.23 -20.20
N GLU A 46 36.31 11.94 -18.98
CA GLU A 46 35.95 10.59 -18.57
C GLU A 46 34.73 10.04 -19.34
N MET A 47 33.72 10.89 -19.58
CA MET A 47 32.59 10.50 -20.42
C MET A 47 33.02 10.26 -21.89
N LYS A 48 33.98 11.02 -22.41
CA LYS A 48 34.54 10.78 -23.73
C LYS A 48 35.26 9.45 -23.85
N ASP A 49 36.00 9.07 -22.80
CA ASP A 49 36.65 7.74 -22.72
C ASP A 49 35.61 6.60 -22.66
N LYS A 50 34.52 6.82 -21.91
CA LYS A 50 33.43 5.84 -21.77
C LYS A 50 32.55 5.75 -23.02
N TYR A 51 32.32 6.89 -23.70
CA TYR A 51 31.49 7.02 -24.89
C TYR A 51 32.29 7.57 -26.10
N PRO A 52 33.25 6.83 -26.69
CA PRO A 52 34.17 7.32 -27.69
C PRO A 52 33.49 7.82 -28.98
N SER A 53 32.29 7.30 -29.28
CA SER A 53 31.51 7.68 -30.48
C SER A 53 30.75 8.99 -30.36
N VAL A 54 30.62 9.55 -29.15
CA VAL A 54 29.89 10.78 -28.89
C VAL A 54 30.83 11.98 -29.04
N GLU A 55 30.38 13.05 -29.69
CA GLU A 55 31.20 14.24 -29.86
C GLU A 55 31.40 14.98 -28.52
N THR A 56 32.57 15.58 -28.33
CA THR A 56 32.87 16.29 -27.08
C THR A 56 31.90 17.44 -26.83
N SER A 57 31.45 18.11 -27.90
CA SER A 57 30.44 19.18 -27.77
C SER A 57 29.09 18.70 -27.25
N GLU A 58 28.67 17.47 -27.56
CA GLU A 58 27.43 16.88 -27.06
C GLU A 58 27.56 16.54 -25.57
N LEU A 59 28.73 16.09 -25.11
CA LEU A 59 29.03 15.85 -23.70
C LEU A 59 29.05 17.15 -22.89
N GLU A 60 29.63 18.23 -23.48
CA GLU A 60 29.62 19.56 -22.86
C GLU A 60 28.21 20.13 -22.75
N GLU A 61 27.39 19.95 -23.78
CA GLU A 61 25.96 20.34 -23.74
C GLU A 61 25.19 19.57 -22.67
N CYS A 62 25.41 18.27 -22.56
CA CYS A 62 24.78 17.43 -21.53
C CYS A 62 25.15 17.94 -20.11
N TYR A 63 26.43 18.25 -19.87
CA TYR A 63 26.88 18.85 -18.62
C TYR A 63 26.15 20.16 -18.32
N ASP A 64 26.05 21.04 -19.32
CA ASP A 64 25.43 22.36 -19.16
C ASP A 64 23.91 22.24 -18.89
N GLN A 65 23.22 21.28 -19.49
CA GLN A 65 21.82 20.95 -19.19
C GLN A 65 21.65 20.45 -17.74
N ILE A 66 22.56 19.61 -17.25
CA ILE A 66 22.55 19.16 -15.85
C ILE A 66 22.78 20.34 -14.91
N LEU A 67 23.70 21.22 -15.25
CA LEU A 67 23.98 22.44 -14.47
C LEU A 67 22.75 23.35 -14.41
N GLU A 68 22.06 23.56 -15.54
CA GLU A 68 20.83 24.33 -15.59
C GLU A 68 19.74 23.76 -14.68
N LEU A 69 19.54 22.45 -14.69
CA LEU A 69 18.57 21.78 -13.79
C LEU A 69 18.94 21.97 -12.31
N LYS A 70 20.24 21.98 -12.00
CA LYS A 70 20.74 22.28 -10.64
C LYS A 70 20.43 23.72 -10.25
N GLU A 71 20.71 24.70 -11.15
CA GLU A 71 20.44 26.13 -10.91
C GLU A 71 18.93 26.41 -10.75
N GLN A 72 18.10 25.67 -11.45
CA GLN A 72 16.64 25.72 -11.32
C GLN A 72 16.11 25.05 -10.04
N GLY A 73 16.97 24.43 -9.22
CA GLY A 73 16.58 23.68 -8.03
C GLY A 73 15.77 22.42 -8.30
N ARG A 74 15.94 21.83 -9.50
CA ARG A 74 15.25 20.60 -9.93
C ARG A 74 16.15 19.38 -9.94
N LEU A 75 17.45 19.57 -9.72
CA LEU A 75 18.44 18.51 -9.56
C LEU A 75 19.48 18.97 -8.52
N PHE A 76 19.93 18.07 -7.66
CA PHE A 76 20.84 18.37 -6.55
C PHE A 76 20.33 19.47 -5.60
N SER A 77 19.02 19.53 -5.41
CA SER A 77 18.38 20.53 -4.56
C SER A 77 18.71 20.34 -3.08
N GLU A 78 18.68 21.46 -2.33
CA GLU A 78 18.90 21.45 -0.89
C GLU A 78 17.67 20.92 -0.14
N ASP A 79 17.91 20.24 1.00
CA ASP A 79 16.83 19.82 1.90
C ASP A 79 16.37 21.01 2.75
N THR A 80 15.34 21.70 2.28
CA THR A 80 14.71 22.80 3.01
C THR A 80 13.83 22.35 4.17
N TYR A 81 13.53 21.04 4.28
CA TYR A 81 12.68 20.47 5.34
C TYR A 81 13.48 19.96 6.55
N GLU A 82 14.76 19.67 6.41
CA GLU A 82 15.61 19.18 7.50
C GLU A 82 15.51 20.07 8.76
N PRO A 83 15.60 21.42 8.67
CA PRO A 83 15.47 22.29 9.84
C PRO A 83 14.07 22.24 10.48
N MET A 84 13.06 21.78 9.74
CA MET A 84 11.67 21.68 10.18
C MET A 84 11.32 20.32 10.81
N ALA A 85 12.21 19.33 10.73
CA ALA A 85 11.94 17.95 11.18
C ALA A 85 11.47 17.89 12.65
N GLY A 86 12.09 18.67 13.54
CA GLY A 86 11.69 18.78 14.94
C GLY A 86 10.30 19.39 15.13
N GLN A 87 9.90 20.32 14.27
CA GLN A 87 8.58 20.97 14.33
C GLN A 87 7.48 20.03 13.79
N LEU A 88 7.79 19.18 12.81
CA LEU A 88 6.85 18.17 12.30
C LEU A 88 6.46 17.18 13.39
N LYS A 89 7.43 16.70 14.17
CA LYS A 89 7.19 15.81 15.31
C LYS A 89 6.28 16.47 16.35
N ALA A 90 6.50 17.75 16.66
CA ALA A 90 5.66 18.49 17.62
C ALA A 90 4.22 18.68 17.10
N LYS A 91 4.04 18.92 15.80
CA LYS A 91 2.72 19.12 15.18
C LYS A 91 1.91 17.81 15.04
N THR A 92 2.57 16.66 14.95
CA THR A 92 1.90 15.36 14.86
C THR A 92 1.72 14.68 16.22
N SER A 93 2.38 15.19 17.26
CA SER A 93 2.30 14.69 18.62
C SER A 93 0.92 14.96 19.23
N GLY A 94 0.26 13.91 19.71
CA GLY A 94 -0.97 14.00 20.49
C GLY A 94 -2.28 14.14 19.72
N VAL A 95 -2.28 14.14 18.37
CA VAL A 95 -3.51 14.17 17.57
C VAL A 95 -3.71 12.85 16.86
N ILE A 96 -4.77 12.13 17.23
CA ILE A 96 -5.12 10.84 16.62
C ILE A 96 -6.01 11.10 15.41
N LYS A 97 -5.66 10.48 14.28
CA LYS A 97 -6.41 10.57 13.02
C LYS A 97 -7.26 9.34 12.76
N ALA A 98 -6.76 8.18 13.12
CA ALA A 98 -7.30 6.90 12.67
C ALA A 98 -7.23 5.84 13.76
N LEU A 99 -8.17 4.91 13.73
CA LEU A 99 -8.16 3.67 14.50
C LEU A 99 -8.32 2.47 13.58
N CYS A 100 -7.55 1.42 13.84
CA CYS A 100 -7.80 0.09 13.33
C CYS A 100 -8.46 -0.74 14.43
N LEU A 101 -9.73 -1.08 14.26
CA LEU A 101 -10.52 -1.85 15.24
C LEU A 101 -10.50 -3.33 14.85
N HIS A 102 -9.85 -4.15 15.65
CA HIS A 102 -9.89 -5.60 15.51
C HIS A 102 -11.24 -6.12 16.01
N ILE A 103 -12.26 -6.07 15.17
CA ILE A 103 -13.65 -6.43 15.51
C ILE A 103 -13.79 -7.91 15.86
N ALA A 104 -12.94 -8.77 15.28
CA ALA A 104 -12.94 -10.19 15.56
C ALA A 104 -11.52 -10.73 15.69
N HIS A 105 -11.18 -11.32 16.83
CA HIS A 105 -10.00 -12.17 17.03
C HIS A 105 -10.32 -13.62 16.67
N THR A 106 -10.99 -13.81 15.52
CA THR A 106 -11.29 -15.10 14.91
C THR A 106 -11.47 -14.92 13.41
N CYS A 107 -11.29 -16.00 12.65
CA CYS A 107 -11.45 -16.00 11.21
C CYS A 107 -12.11 -17.32 10.75
N ASN A 108 -12.87 -17.27 9.69
CA ASN A 108 -13.48 -18.43 9.03
C ASN A 108 -12.57 -19.06 7.96
N LEU A 109 -11.40 -18.47 7.70
CA LEU A 109 -10.30 -19.05 6.92
C LEU A 109 -9.12 -19.43 7.80
N ASN A 110 -8.34 -20.42 7.31
CA ASN A 110 -7.14 -20.94 7.95
C ASN A 110 -5.90 -20.68 7.07
N CYS A 111 -5.68 -19.41 6.71
CA CYS A 111 -4.59 -19.02 5.83
C CYS A 111 -3.24 -19.36 6.46
N SER A 112 -2.39 -20.13 5.77
CA SER A 112 -1.11 -20.60 6.33
C SER A 112 -0.08 -19.50 6.55
N TYR A 113 -0.06 -18.45 5.74
CA TYR A 113 0.84 -17.29 5.89
C TYR A 113 0.29 -16.18 6.82
N CYS A 114 -0.82 -16.42 7.52
CA CYS A 114 -1.50 -15.37 8.27
C CYS A 114 -0.65 -14.84 9.44
N PHE A 115 -0.17 -13.62 9.35
CA PHE A 115 0.58 -12.94 10.43
C PHE A 115 -0.22 -12.80 11.72
N ALA A 116 -1.56 -12.80 11.61
CA ALA A 116 -2.49 -12.69 12.75
C ALA A 116 -2.84 -14.05 13.36
N SER A 117 -2.11 -15.13 13.08
CA SER A 117 -2.38 -16.50 13.60
C SER A 117 -3.84 -16.91 13.40
N GLN A 118 -4.33 -16.81 12.16
CA GLN A 118 -5.74 -17.05 11.76
C GLN A 118 -6.74 -16.19 12.56
N GLY A 119 -6.34 -14.93 12.78
CA GLY A 119 -7.12 -13.92 13.46
C GLY A 119 -7.01 -13.92 14.98
N LYS A 120 -6.29 -14.87 15.61
CA LYS A 120 -6.15 -14.94 17.07
C LYS A 120 -5.10 -13.97 17.64
N TYR A 121 -4.20 -13.46 16.81
CA TYR A 121 -3.10 -12.58 17.22
C TYR A 121 -2.29 -13.15 18.40
N HIS A 122 -2.04 -14.49 18.37
CA HIS A 122 -1.36 -15.26 19.43
C HIS A 122 -2.11 -15.28 20.79
N GLY A 123 -3.39 -14.88 20.82
CA GLY A 123 -4.28 -14.92 21.98
C GLY A 123 -5.47 -15.84 21.79
N ASP A 124 -6.49 -15.62 22.60
CA ASP A 124 -7.74 -16.35 22.51
C ASP A 124 -8.65 -15.84 21.40
N ARG A 125 -9.55 -16.70 20.90
CA ARG A 125 -10.61 -16.29 19.99
C ARG A 125 -11.64 -15.45 20.75
N ALA A 126 -11.90 -14.26 20.25
CA ALA A 126 -12.84 -13.32 20.85
C ALA A 126 -13.51 -12.46 19.79
N LEU A 127 -14.66 -11.90 20.13
CA LEU A 127 -15.36 -10.87 19.37
C LEU A 127 -15.39 -9.59 20.21
N MET A 128 -15.18 -8.43 19.58
CA MET A 128 -15.26 -7.14 20.24
C MET A 128 -16.70 -6.88 20.67
N SER A 129 -16.91 -6.43 21.91
CA SER A 129 -18.23 -5.95 22.33
C SER A 129 -18.50 -4.55 21.77
N PHE A 130 -19.79 -4.20 21.66
CA PHE A 130 -20.18 -2.84 21.28
C PHE A 130 -19.57 -1.80 22.23
N GLU A 131 -19.58 -2.04 23.54
CA GLU A 131 -19.07 -1.12 24.56
C GLU A 131 -17.56 -0.85 24.37
N THR A 132 -16.78 -1.88 24.02
CA THR A 132 -15.35 -1.72 23.74
C THR A 132 -15.12 -0.86 22.49
N GLY A 133 -15.84 -1.14 21.42
CA GLY A 133 -15.75 -0.37 20.17
C GLY A 133 -16.25 1.08 20.35
N LYS A 134 -17.33 1.27 21.10
CA LYS A 134 -17.85 2.59 21.45
C LYS A 134 -16.80 3.43 22.19
N ARG A 135 -16.16 2.86 23.22
CA ARG A 135 -15.07 3.55 23.95
C ARG A 135 -13.91 3.93 23.04
N ALA A 136 -13.57 3.07 22.06
CA ALA A 136 -12.52 3.37 21.11
C ALA A 136 -12.91 4.56 20.20
N LEU A 137 -14.17 4.65 19.76
CA LEU A 137 -14.66 5.79 18.99
C LEU A 137 -14.70 7.08 19.82
N ASP A 138 -15.14 7.02 21.08
CA ASP A 138 -15.10 8.15 22.00
C ASP A 138 -13.64 8.64 22.20
N PHE A 139 -12.71 7.72 22.44
CA PHE A 139 -11.29 8.02 22.54
C PHE A 139 -10.74 8.70 21.28
N LEU A 140 -11.14 8.23 20.08
CA LEU A 140 -10.73 8.85 18.81
C LEU A 140 -11.22 10.29 18.72
N VAL A 141 -12.49 10.56 19.06
CA VAL A 141 -13.07 11.90 19.08
C VAL A 141 -12.34 12.81 20.05
N GLU A 142 -12.16 12.37 21.30
CA GLU A 142 -11.51 13.13 22.38
C GLU A 142 -10.06 13.50 22.04
N ASN A 143 -9.34 12.62 21.34
CA ASN A 143 -7.92 12.78 21.07
C ASN A 143 -7.62 13.26 19.63
N SER A 144 -8.63 13.63 18.85
CA SER A 144 -8.46 14.09 17.46
C SER A 144 -8.30 15.61 17.32
N GLY A 145 -8.37 16.39 18.41
CA GLY A 145 -8.25 17.83 18.40
C GLY A 145 -9.22 18.50 17.41
N THR A 146 -8.72 19.41 16.60
CA THR A 146 -9.53 20.14 15.59
C THR A 146 -9.72 19.35 14.29
N ARG A 147 -9.20 18.14 14.18
CA ARG A 147 -9.32 17.30 12.98
C ARG A 147 -10.77 16.89 12.74
N ARG A 148 -11.33 17.26 11.59
CA ARG A 148 -12.69 16.95 11.22
C ARG A 148 -12.86 15.51 10.73
N ASN A 149 -12.01 15.07 9.80
CA ASN A 149 -12.12 13.75 9.17
C ASN A 149 -11.34 12.72 10.01
N LEU A 150 -12.05 11.69 10.47
CA LEU A 150 -11.53 10.59 11.26
C LEU A 150 -11.69 9.27 10.48
N GLU A 151 -10.66 8.44 10.50
CA GLU A 151 -10.63 7.17 9.79
C GLU A 151 -10.84 6.02 10.80
N VAL A 152 -11.70 5.08 10.46
CA VAL A 152 -11.90 3.84 11.24
C VAL A 152 -11.87 2.67 10.29
N ASP A 153 -10.92 1.77 10.49
CA ASP A 153 -10.79 0.53 9.74
C ASP A 153 -11.30 -0.65 10.59
N PHE A 154 -12.35 -1.32 10.10
CA PHE A 154 -12.84 -2.56 10.67
C PHE A 154 -12.02 -3.72 10.11
N PHE A 155 -11.20 -4.27 10.98
CA PHE A 155 -10.18 -5.26 10.67
C PHE A 155 -10.24 -6.43 11.67
N GLY A 156 -9.18 -7.24 11.71
CA GLY A 156 -8.99 -8.34 12.66
C GLY A 156 -8.70 -9.66 11.94
N GLY A 157 -9.35 -10.73 12.37
CA GLY A 157 -9.37 -12.00 11.65
C GLY A 157 -10.29 -11.88 10.43
N GLU A 158 -11.61 -11.94 10.68
CA GLU A 158 -12.62 -11.62 9.69
C GLU A 158 -13.72 -10.76 10.34
N PRO A 159 -13.78 -9.46 10.04
CA PRO A 159 -14.72 -8.56 10.71
C PRO A 159 -16.20 -8.89 10.44
N LEU A 160 -16.53 -9.51 9.32
CA LEU A 160 -17.90 -9.93 9.03
C LEU A 160 -18.41 -11.05 9.95
N MET A 161 -17.53 -11.70 10.73
CA MET A 161 -17.95 -12.62 11.79
C MET A 161 -18.58 -11.89 12.98
N ASN A 162 -18.43 -10.59 13.07
CA ASN A 162 -19.00 -9.73 14.11
C ASN A 162 -19.73 -8.52 13.47
N PHE A 163 -20.42 -8.75 12.36
CA PHE A 163 -20.98 -7.71 11.51
C PHE A 163 -22.05 -6.87 12.22
N ASP A 164 -22.82 -7.46 13.13
CA ASP A 164 -23.82 -6.72 13.90
C ASP A 164 -23.17 -5.63 14.78
N VAL A 165 -22.03 -5.91 15.37
CA VAL A 165 -21.27 -4.88 16.12
C VAL A 165 -20.71 -3.83 15.18
N VAL A 166 -20.24 -4.17 13.97
CA VAL A 166 -19.84 -3.19 12.97
C VAL A 166 -20.97 -2.23 12.65
N LYS A 167 -22.20 -2.75 12.41
CA LYS A 167 -23.39 -1.93 12.13
C LYS A 167 -23.72 -0.99 13.31
N GLN A 168 -23.71 -1.49 14.52
CA GLN A 168 -23.97 -0.71 15.75
C GLN A 168 -22.93 0.41 15.94
N LEU A 169 -21.65 0.12 15.71
CA LEU A 169 -20.57 1.12 15.84
C LEU A 169 -20.67 2.22 14.79
N VAL A 170 -21.03 1.88 13.55
CA VAL A 170 -21.27 2.86 12.50
C VAL A 170 -22.46 3.75 12.84
N GLU A 171 -23.57 3.16 13.28
CA GLU A 171 -24.77 3.91 13.73
C GLU A 171 -24.42 4.86 14.88
N TYR A 172 -23.69 4.37 15.88
CA TYR A 172 -23.23 5.19 17.00
C TYR A 172 -22.35 6.35 16.51
N ALA A 173 -21.34 6.09 15.69
CA ALA A 173 -20.46 7.13 15.17
C ALA A 173 -21.23 8.20 14.40
N ARG A 174 -22.19 7.81 13.52
CA ARG A 174 -23.07 8.74 12.80
C ARG A 174 -23.90 9.60 13.75
N SER A 175 -24.35 9.04 14.88
CA SER A 175 -25.16 9.77 15.87
C SER A 175 -24.40 10.91 16.56
N ILE A 176 -23.09 10.75 16.75
CA ILE A 176 -22.25 11.73 17.45
C ILE A 176 -21.54 12.72 16.51
N GLU A 177 -21.48 12.47 15.20
CA GLU A 177 -20.74 13.30 14.21
C GLU A 177 -21.06 14.78 14.31
N LYS A 178 -22.33 15.11 14.36
CA LYS A 178 -22.79 16.51 14.32
C LYS A 178 -22.37 17.28 15.56
N GLU A 179 -22.59 16.70 16.74
CA GLU A 179 -22.25 17.33 18.02
C GLU A 179 -20.74 17.45 18.20
N ALA A 180 -20.00 16.40 17.84
CA ALA A 180 -18.54 16.40 17.93
C ALA A 180 -17.86 17.24 16.85
N GLY A 181 -18.56 17.68 15.81
CA GLY A 181 -18.00 18.39 14.65
C GLY A 181 -17.04 17.49 13.83
N LYS A 182 -17.30 16.18 13.81
CA LYS A 182 -16.47 15.17 13.15
C LYS A 182 -17.18 14.61 11.92
N ASN A 183 -16.40 13.88 11.10
CA ASN A 183 -16.87 13.13 9.95
C ASN A 183 -16.10 11.82 9.90
N PHE A 184 -16.75 10.70 10.18
CA PHE A 184 -16.12 9.38 10.16
C PHE A 184 -16.10 8.81 8.75
N ARG A 185 -14.95 8.27 8.38
CA ARG A 185 -14.72 7.52 7.14
C ARG A 185 -14.37 6.09 7.51
N PHE A 186 -15.24 5.17 7.13
CA PHE A 186 -15.09 3.75 7.47
C PHE A 186 -14.47 2.97 6.32
N THR A 187 -13.55 2.08 6.68
CA THR A 187 -13.01 1.03 5.79
C THR A 187 -13.38 -0.32 6.37
N LEU A 188 -13.72 -1.27 5.51
CA LEU A 188 -13.96 -2.66 5.85
C LEU A 188 -12.98 -3.53 5.08
N THR A 189 -12.14 -4.32 5.79
CA THR A 189 -11.22 -5.27 5.21
C THR A 189 -11.75 -6.70 5.38
N THR A 190 -12.03 -7.41 4.31
CA THR A 190 -12.66 -8.75 4.38
C THR A 190 -12.03 -9.77 3.46
N ASN A 191 -12.06 -11.03 3.88
CA ASN A 191 -11.71 -12.20 3.03
C ASN A 191 -12.84 -12.59 2.05
N GLY A 192 -14.01 -12.00 2.15
CA GLY A 192 -15.12 -12.15 1.21
C GLY A 192 -16.03 -13.36 1.43
N MET A 193 -15.68 -14.31 2.27
CA MET A 193 -16.48 -15.52 2.46
C MET A 193 -17.91 -15.24 2.93
N LEU A 194 -18.10 -14.21 3.75
CA LEU A 194 -19.38 -13.83 4.36
C LEU A 194 -20.09 -12.69 3.64
N ILE A 195 -19.56 -12.20 2.51
CA ILE A 195 -20.27 -11.19 1.72
C ILE A 195 -21.59 -11.78 1.19
N ASP A 196 -22.67 -11.08 1.43
CA ASP A 196 -24.02 -11.30 0.94
C ASP A 196 -24.67 -9.96 0.53
N ASP A 197 -25.97 -9.95 0.26
CA ASP A 197 -26.67 -8.74 -0.17
C ASP A 197 -26.79 -7.69 0.93
N ASP A 198 -26.96 -8.08 2.20
CA ASP A 198 -26.98 -7.16 3.35
C ASP A 198 -25.62 -6.46 3.53
N VAL A 199 -24.54 -7.22 3.43
CA VAL A 199 -23.17 -6.65 3.49
C VAL A 199 -22.93 -5.68 2.33
N ILE A 200 -23.35 -6.00 1.11
CA ILE A 200 -23.18 -5.15 -0.07
C ILE A 200 -23.97 -3.85 0.10
N GLU A 201 -25.22 -3.90 0.50
CA GLU A 201 -26.07 -2.74 0.72
C GLU A 201 -25.49 -1.83 1.81
N PHE A 202 -25.13 -2.40 2.96
CA PHE A 202 -24.52 -1.67 4.06
C PHE A 202 -23.17 -1.04 3.67
N ALA A 203 -22.30 -1.79 2.99
CA ALA A 203 -21.00 -1.28 2.57
C ALA A 203 -21.14 -0.12 1.57
N ASN A 204 -22.10 -0.19 0.65
CA ASN A 204 -22.34 0.88 -0.31
C ASN A 204 -22.87 2.16 0.35
N LYS A 205 -23.65 2.01 1.41
CA LYS A 205 -24.21 3.14 2.15
C LYS A 205 -23.21 3.78 3.11
N GLU A 206 -22.46 2.99 3.86
CA GLU A 206 -21.71 3.46 5.01
C GLU A 206 -20.17 3.43 4.85
N MET A 207 -19.62 2.52 4.03
CA MET A 207 -18.17 2.35 3.90
C MET A 207 -17.60 3.30 2.84
N SER A 208 -16.68 4.15 3.26
CA SER A 208 -15.89 5.01 2.37
C SER A 208 -14.97 4.19 1.47
N ASN A 209 -14.54 3.01 1.94
CA ASN A 209 -13.71 2.08 1.19
C ASN A 209 -13.94 0.64 1.63
N VAL A 210 -13.72 -0.33 0.73
CA VAL A 210 -13.73 -1.76 1.04
C VAL A 210 -12.46 -2.41 0.50
N VAL A 211 -11.75 -3.12 1.36
CA VAL A 211 -10.56 -3.89 1.01
C VAL A 211 -10.93 -5.36 0.86
N LEU A 212 -10.67 -5.91 -0.31
CA LEU A 212 -11.05 -7.26 -0.71
C LEU A 212 -9.79 -8.13 -0.86
N SER A 213 -9.65 -9.13 -0.01
CA SER A 213 -8.46 -9.97 0.04
C SER A 213 -8.44 -11.00 -1.09
N LEU A 214 -7.59 -10.80 -2.11
CA LEU A 214 -7.40 -11.72 -3.24
C LEU A 214 -5.94 -11.71 -3.69
N ASP A 215 -5.30 -12.89 -3.74
CA ASP A 215 -3.87 -12.98 -4.07
C ASP A 215 -3.57 -13.12 -5.58
N GLY A 216 -4.61 -13.16 -6.43
CA GLY A 216 -4.46 -13.21 -7.88
C GLY A 216 -4.87 -14.53 -8.49
N ARG A 217 -3.93 -15.32 -9.03
CA ARG A 217 -4.21 -16.64 -9.65
C ARG A 217 -4.85 -17.59 -8.64
N LYS A 218 -5.80 -18.40 -9.11
CA LYS A 218 -6.54 -19.35 -8.27
C LYS A 218 -5.62 -20.30 -7.52
N GLU A 219 -4.65 -20.89 -8.20
CA GLU A 219 -3.71 -21.85 -7.60
C GLU A 219 -2.82 -21.21 -6.53
N ILE A 220 -2.50 -19.92 -6.65
CA ILE A 220 -1.74 -19.16 -5.64
C ILE A 220 -2.65 -18.83 -4.46
N HIS A 221 -3.84 -18.28 -4.74
CA HIS A 221 -4.80 -17.94 -3.71
C HIS A 221 -5.20 -19.16 -2.87
N ASP A 222 -5.62 -20.25 -3.52
CA ASP A 222 -6.10 -21.46 -2.86
C ASP A 222 -4.97 -22.27 -2.19
N ARG A 223 -3.71 -22.01 -2.51
CA ARG A 223 -2.56 -22.60 -1.79
C ARG A 223 -2.50 -22.13 -0.33
N TYR A 224 -2.88 -20.88 -0.08
CA TYR A 224 -2.73 -20.26 1.22
C TYR A 224 -4.06 -19.96 1.91
N ARG A 225 -5.08 -19.50 1.16
CA ARG A 225 -6.35 -19.03 1.70
C ARG A 225 -7.41 -20.15 1.62
N VAL A 226 -7.25 -21.11 2.50
CA VAL A 226 -8.15 -22.24 2.63
C VAL A 226 -9.07 -22.10 3.86
N ASP A 227 -10.21 -22.79 3.84
CA ASP A 227 -11.03 -22.97 5.04
C ASP A 227 -10.45 -24.03 5.99
N TYR A 228 -11.12 -24.28 7.10
CA TYR A 228 -10.67 -25.28 8.08
C TYR A 228 -10.77 -26.74 7.59
N SER A 229 -11.44 -26.99 6.45
CA SER A 229 -11.45 -28.30 5.78
C SER A 229 -10.32 -28.45 4.75
N GLY A 230 -9.55 -27.38 4.51
CA GLY A 230 -8.50 -27.34 3.48
C GLY A 230 -9.03 -27.00 2.08
N LYS A 231 -10.29 -26.59 1.94
CA LYS A 231 -10.87 -26.18 0.66
C LYS A 231 -10.47 -24.72 0.35
N GLY A 232 -10.01 -24.47 -0.88
CA GLY A 232 -9.71 -23.13 -1.37
C GLY A 232 -10.93 -22.21 -1.41
N SER A 233 -10.72 -20.93 -1.25
CA SER A 233 -11.79 -19.92 -1.16
C SER A 233 -12.05 -19.16 -2.46
N PHE A 234 -11.17 -19.26 -3.47
CA PHE A 234 -11.22 -18.47 -4.70
C PHE A 234 -12.57 -18.51 -5.42
N ASP A 235 -13.07 -19.71 -5.73
CA ASP A 235 -14.33 -19.88 -6.47
C ASP A 235 -15.55 -19.35 -5.71
N THR A 236 -15.46 -19.28 -4.38
CA THR A 236 -16.53 -18.75 -3.52
C THR A 236 -16.51 -17.22 -3.48
N ILE A 237 -15.32 -16.62 -3.37
CA ILE A 237 -15.22 -15.18 -3.11
C ILE A 237 -15.23 -14.32 -4.38
N VAL A 238 -14.65 -14.81 -5.49
CA VAL A 238 -14.54 -14.01 -6.72
C VAL A 238 -15.91 -13.53 -7.24
N PRO A 239 -16.96 -14.37 -7.36
CA PRO A 239 -18.28 -13.90 -7.76
C PRO A 239 -18.88 -12.87 -6.80
N LYS A 240 -18.62 -12.99 -5.50
CA LYS A 240 -19.08 -12.04 -4.47
C LYS A 240 -18.37 -10.70 -4.59
N PHE A 241 -17.05 -10.71 -4.82
CA PHE A 241 -16.26 -9.50 -5.06
C PHE A 241 -16.73 -8.79 -6.33
N GLN A 242 -16.95 -9.52 -7.44
CA GLN A 242 -17.47 -8.95 -8.67
C GLN A 242 -18.85 -8.30 -8.46
N LYS A 243 -19.74 -8.94 -7.69
CA LYS A 243 -21.07 -8.40 -7.35
C LYS A 243 -20.93 -7.10 -6.53
N LEU A 244 -20.10 -7.09 -5.50
CA LEU A 244 -19.85 -5.92 -4.66
C LEU A 244 -19.25 -4.78 -5.47
N VAL A 245 -18.19 -5.03 -6.25
CA VAL A 245 -17.52 -4.02 -7.09
C VAL A 245 -18.47 -3.43 -8.12
N LYS A 246 -19.30 -4.25 -8.75
CA LYS A 246 -20.35 -3.79 -9.67
C LYS A 246 -21.38 -2.89 -8.98
N ALA A 247 -21.83 -3.27 -7.78
CA ALA A 247 -22.77 -2.47 -6.98
C ALA A 247 -22.16 -1.15 -6.49
N ARG A 248 -20.84 -1.04 -6.39
CA ARG A 248 -20.07 0.19 -6.10
C ARG A 248 -19.66 0.97 -7.35
N GLU A 249 -20.16 0.62 -8.52
CA GLU A 249 -19.79 1.24 -9.81
C GLU A 249 -18.27 1.24 -10.08
N GLY A 250 -17.54 0.27 -9.56
CA GLY A 250 -16.10 0.14 -9.72
C GLY A 250 -15.27 1.17 -8.94
N LYS A 251 -15.80 1.75 -7.85
CA LYS A 251 -15.14 2.81 -7.07
C LYS A 251 -15.05 2.47 -5.59
N ASN A 252 -14.12 3.12 -4.90
CA ASN A 252 -13.97 3.04 -3.44
C ASN A 252 -13.81 1.61 -2.93
N TYR A 253 -13.03 0.82 -3.62
CA TYR A 253 -12.56 -0.50 -3.20
C TYR A 253 -11.13 -0.68 -3.65
N TYR A 254 -10.43 -1.66 -3.10
CA TYR A 254 -9.27 -2.24 -3.76
C TYR A 254 -9.10 -3.70 -3.39
N MET A 255 -8.56 -4.45 -4.36
CA MET A 255 -8.10 -5.80 -4.13
C MET A 255 -6.75 -5.74 -3.44
N ARG A 256 -6.59 -6.47 -2.35
CA ARG A 256 -5.31 -6.59 -1.65
C ARG A 256 -4.81 -8.00 -1.73
N GLY A 257 -3.73 -8.19 -2.49
CA GLY A 257 -3.06 -9.46 -2.67
C GLY A 257 -1.72 -9.52 -1.93
N THR A 258 -1.31 -10.73 -1.60
CA THR A 258 -0.01 -11.00 -0.98
C THR A 258 0.80 -11.88 -1.91
N PHE A 259 2.03 -11.47 -2.22
CA PHE A 259 2.96 -12.33 -2.94
C PHE A 259 4.00 -12.92 -1.98
N THR A 260 4.45 -14.12 -2.31
CA THR A 260 5.25 -14.99 -1.46
C THR A 260 6.37 -15.62 -2.27
N HIS A 261 7.18 -16.46 -1.63
CA HIS A 261 8.13 -17.32 -2.35
C HIS A 261 7.48 -18.18 -3.46
N ALA A 262 6.22 -18.55 -3.31
CA ALA A 262 5.52 -19.36 -4.32
C ALA A 262 5.09 -18.57 -5.58
N ASN A 263 5.05 -17.23 -5.50
CA ASN A 263 4.64 -16.36 -6.59
C ASN A 263 5.46 -15.05 -6.64
N PRO A 264 6.80 -15.13 -6.70
CA PRO A 264 7.62 -13.93 -6.87
C PRO A 264 7.36 -13.23 -8.22
N ASP A 265 6.71 -13.94 -9.17
CA ASP A 265 6.23 -13.45 -10.46
C ASP A 265 4.81 -12.82 -10.35
N PHE A 266 4.58 -12.01 -9.32
CA PHE A 266 3.27 -11.49 -8.92
C PHE A 266 2.57 -10.62 -10.00
N LEU A 267 3.28 -10.13 -11.02
CA LEU A 267 2.66 -9.44 -12.15
C LEU A 267 1.60 -10.33 -12.84
N LYS A 268 1.81 -11.65 -12.88
CA LYS A 268 0.80 -12.58 -13.39
C LYS A 268 -0.47 -12.60 -12.53
N ASP A 269 -0.32 -12.40 -11.21
CA ASP A 269 -1.44 -12.31 -10.28
C ASP A 269 -2.22 -11.01 -10.49
N VAL A 270 -1.50 -9.90 -10.72
CA VAL A 270 -2.10 -8.62 -11.13
C VAL A 270 -2.87 -8.77 -12.45
N GLN A 271 -2.27 -9.41 -13.46
CA GLN A 271 -2.92 -9.66 -14.76
C GLN A 271 -4.19 -10.52 -14.61
N GLN A 272 -4.16 -11.52 -13.74
CA GLN A 272 -5.34 -12.33 -13.42
C GLN A 272 -6.46 -11.49 -12.81
N MET A 273 -6.14 -10.64 -11.82
CA MET A 273 -7.13 -9.75 -11.20
C MET A 273 -7.72 -8.75 -12.20
N LEU A 274 -6.87 -8.20 -13.09
CA LEU A 274 -7.33 -7.34 -14.19
C LEU A 274 -8.26 -8.08 -15.15
N GLY A 275 -7.95 -9.35 -15.48
CA GLY A 275 -8.78 -10.22 -16.31
C GLY A 275 -10.14 -10.54 -15.67
N LEU A 276 -10.23 -10.58 -14.35
CA LEU A 276 -11.48 -10.74 -13.59
C LEU A 276 -12.33 -9.45 -13.52
N GLY A 277 -11.81 -8.33 -14.05
CA GLY A 277 -12.51 -7.04 -14.10
C GLY A 277 -12.19 -6.07 -12.97
N PHE A 278 -11.26 -6.42 -12.06
CA PHE A 278 -10.82 -5.51 -11.00
C PHE A 278 -9.82 -4.47 -11.54
N ARG A 279 -9.88 -3.23 -11.05
CA ARG A 279 -9.04 -2.12 -11.53
C ARG A 279 -8.26 -1.43 -10.42
N GLU A 280 -8.75 -1.47 -9.19
CA GLU A 280 -8.07 -0.94 -8.01
C GLU A 280 -7.36 -2.09 -7.30
N LEU A 281 -6.02 -2.10 -7.38
CA LEU A 281 -5.19 -3.23 -6.95
C LEU A 281 -4.05 -2.78 -6.05
N SER A 282 -3.71 -3.60 -5.05
CA SER A 282 -2.52 -3.50 -4.22
C SER A 282 -1.92 -4.89 -4.02
N MET A 283 -0.61 -5.02 -4.28
CA MET A 283 0.14 -6.25 -4.01
C MET A 283 1.24 -5.97 -3.01
N GLU A 284 1.30 -6.77 -1.97
CA GLU A 284 2.27 -6.61 -0.89
C GLU A 284 3.10 -7.88 -0.68
N PRO A 285 4.37 -7.75 -0.31
CA PRO A 285 5.17 -8.93 0.07
C PRO A 285 4.62 -9.55 1.35
N VAL A 286 4.72 -10.87 1.47
CA VAL A 286 4.38 -11.56 2.70
C VAL A 286 5.29 -11.11 3.85
N VAL A 287 4.69 -10.88 5.01
CA VAL A 287 5.42 -10.67 6.26
C VAL A 287 5.51 -12.01 6.99
N ALA A 288 6.65 -12.67 6.87
CA ALA A 288 6.89 -13.99 7.43
C ALA A 288 8.31 -14.07 8.02
N LYS A 289 8.53 -15.02 8.93
CA LYS A 289 9.88 -15.32 9.43
C LYS A 289 10.70 -15.96 8.31
N SER A 290 12.01 -15.81 8.37
CA SER A 290 12.93 -16.33 7.33
C SER A 290 12.91 -17.85 7.14
N ASP A 291 12.43 -18.60 8.13
CA ASP A 291 12.27 -20.05 8.11
C ASP A 291 10.87 -20.51 7.66
N ASP A 292 9.95 -19.57 7.41
CA ASP A 292 8.61 -19.86 6.90
C ASP A 292 8.66 -20.20 5.41
N PRO A 293 7.99 -21.28 4.95
CA PRO A 293 7.95 -21.65 3.53
C PRO A 293 7.35 -20.58 2.59
N ALA A 294 6.59 -19.65 3.11
CA ALA A 294 6.04 -18.53 2.34
C ALA A 294 7.01 -17.34 2.23
N ALA A 295 8.05 -17.27 3.07
CA ALA A 295 8.98 -16.16 3.12
C ALA A 295 9.73 -15.98 1.80
N LEU A 296 9.85 -14.72 1.37
CA LEU A 296 10.68 -14.35 0.22
C LEU A 296 12.16 -14.57 0.54
N THR A 297 12.88 -15.12 -0.42
CA THR A 297 14.31 -15.38 -0.34
C THR A 297 15.11 -14.36 -1.17
N GLU A 298 16.43 -14.31 -1.02
CA GLU A 298 17.29 -13.47 -1.85
C GLU A 298 17.21 -13.85 -3.34
N ALA A 299 16.98 -15.13 -3.66
CA ALA A 299 16.77 -15.57 -5.04
C ALA A 299 15.48 -15.01 -5.65
N ASP A 300 14.41 -14.85 -4.86
CA ASP A 300 13.15 -14.28 -5.32
C ASP A 300 13.27 -12.80 -5.64
N ARG A 301 14.18 -12.09 -4.97
CA ARG A 301 14.41 -10.67 -5.14
C ARG A 301 14.72 -10.29 -6.59
N GLU A 302 15.52 -11.11 -7.28
CA GLU A 302 15.86 -10.87 -8.70
C GLU A 302 14.65 -11.08 -9.63
N VAL A 303 13.69 -11.93 -9.24
CA VAL A 303 12.43 -12.09 -9.97
C VAL A 303 11.51 -10.91 -9.70
N VAL A 304 11.34 -10.54 -8.43
CA VAL A 304 10.50 -9.41 -7.99
C VAL A 304 10.93 -8.09 -8.63
N LYS A 305 12.25 -7.82 -8.75
CA LYS A 305 12.77 -6.60 -9.40
C LYS A 305 12.40 -6.47 -10.87
N LYS A 306 12.02 -7.57 -11.53
CA LYS A 306 11.67 -7.59 -12.96
C LYS A 306 10.17 -7.45 -13.21
N GLN A 307 9.37 -7.41 -12.15
CA GLN A 307 7.92 -7.28 -12.23
C GLN A 307 7.50 -5.80 -12.34
#